data_5004327b81603089276543de64b67886
#
_entry.id   5004327b81603089276543de64b67886
#
_cell.length_a   1.000
_cell.length_b   1.000
_cell.length_c   1.000
_cell.angle_alpha   90.00
_cell.angle_beta   90.00
_cell.angle_gamma   90.00
#
_symmetry.space_group_name_H-M   'P 1'
#
loop_
_entity.id
_entity.type
_entity.pdbx_description
1 polymer ?
#
loop_
_entity_poly.entity_id
_entity_poly.type
_entity_poly.pdbx_seq_one_letter_code
_entity_poly.pdbx_strand_id
1 'polypeptide(L)'
;MDTGALKKFAQSARRQLREQVAARLEHVLRADTAELREKQGAIAELRDQIKQSSKAAVIDRVAYTWFNRFCALRYMDVNHYTRVGVVSPLEGFTQPEILQEAKQGLIDPDLPVSRQRVLDLLSGKLPSSNPQQEAYRLLLVATCNAYYKIMPFMFEKIEDYTELLMPEDLLSENSILHSMRQALNEANCQDVEVIGWLYQFYISERKDEVFENLKKNIKIEAEDIPAATQLFTPHWIVCYLVENSLG
;
A
#
# COMPACT_ATOMS: atom_id res chain seq x y z
N MET A 1 -18.98 -1.17 12.37
CA MET A 1 -17.60 -1.54 11.96
C MET A 1 -17.14 -2.78 12.68
N ASP A 2 -16.63 -3.81 12.00
CA ASP A 2 -16.09 -5.04 12.59
C ASP A 2 -14.58 -4.87 12.87
N THR A 3 -14.25 -4.40 14.06
CA THR A 3 -12.86 -4.18 14.49
C THR A 3 -12.06 -5.48 14.63
N GLY A 4 -12.71 -6.63 14.87
CA GLY A 4 -12.05 -7.93 14.96
C GLY A 4 -11.55 -8.43 13.61
N ALA A 5 -12.37 -8.32 12.57
CA ALA A 5 -11.98 -8.64 11.20
C ALA A 5 -10.89 -7.68 10.67
N LEU A 6 -11.01 -6.38 10.95
CA LEU A 6 -10.01 -5.38 10.59
C LEU A 6 -8.66 -5.65 11.25
N LYS A 7 -8.65 -6.02 12.54
CA LYS A 7 -7.41 -6.39 13.25
C LYS A 7 -6.72 -7.59 12.62
N LYS A 8 -7.47 -8.67 12.38
CA LYS A 8 -6.94 -9.88 11.73
C LYS A 8 -6.36 -9.57 10.36
N PHE A 9 -7.07 -8.77 9.57
CA PHE A 9 -6.59 -8.34 8.25
C PHE A 9 -5.29 -7.54 8.39
N ALA A 10 -5.24 -6.49 9.20
CA ALA A 10 -4.08 -5.61 9.31
C ALA A 10 -2.81 -6.37 9.75
N GLN A 11 -2.93 -7.29 10.72
CA GLN A 11 -1.83 -8.13 11.16
C GLN A 11 -1.37 -9.13 10.08
N SER A 12 -2.31 -9.77 9.38
CA SER A 12 -2.00 -10.66 8.26
C SER A 12 -1.36 -9.90 7.10
N ALA A 13 -1.90 -8.74 6.77
CA ALA A 13 -1.39 -7.85 5.72
C ALA A 13 0.05 -7.40 6.01
N ARG A 14 0.35 -7.03 7.27
CA ARG A 14 1.71 -6.67 7.67
C ARG A 14 2.69 -7.81 7.41
N ARG A 15 2.36 -9.02 7.84
CA ARG A 15 3.22 -10.20 7.63
C ARG A 15 3.41 -10.50 6.13
N GLN A 16 2.32 -10.55 5.38
CA GLN A 16 2.34 -10.83 3.94
C GLN A 16 3.15 -9.77 3.17
N LEU A 17 2.92 -8.48 3.43
CA LEU A 17 3.66 -7.40 2.77
C LEU A 17 5.15 -7.44 3.09
N ARG A 18 5.53 -7.64 4.36
CA ARG A 18 6.93 -7.77 4.75
C ARG A 18 7.63 -8.93 4.03
N GLU A 19 6.98 -10.07 3.93
CA GLU A 19 7.49 -11.25 3.22
C GLU A 19 7.66 -10.97 1.72
N GLN A 20 6.64 -10.41 1.07
CA GLN A 20 6.67 -10.10 -0.36
C GLN A 20 7.70 -9.01 -0.69
N VAL A 21 7.77 -7.95 0.11
CA VAL A 21 8.77 -6.88 -0.05
C VAL A 21 10.18 -7.43 0.17
N ALA A 22 10.39 -8.31 1.16
CA ALA A 22 11.69 -8.94 1.40
C ALA A 22 12.11 -9.81 0.21
N ALA A 23 11.22 -10.64 -0.31
CA ALA A 23 11.49 -11.46 -1.49
C ALA A 23 11.84 -10.58 -2.72
N ARG A 24 11.07 -9.51 -2.92
CA ARG A 24 11.32 -8.57 -4.02
C ARG A 24 12.65 -7.83 -3.86
N LEU A 25 12.99 -7.42 -2.65
CA LEU A 25 14.27 -6.77 -2.34
C LEU A 25 15.46 -7.69 -2.68
N GLU A 26 15.42 -8.95 -2.26
CA GLU A 26 16.48 -9.91 -2.61
C GLU A 26 16.58 -10.13 -4.12
N HIS A 27 15.44 -10.20 -4.83
CA HIS A 27 15.40 -10.30 -6.28
C HIS A 27 16.05 -9.08 -6.94
N VAL A 28 15.63 -7.86 -6.58
CA VAL A 28 16.15 -6.60 -7.15
C VAL A 28 17.65 -6.45 -6.93
N LEU A 29 18.16 -6.88 -5.77
CA LEU A 29 19.60 -6.77 -5.47
C LEU A 29 20.48 -7.80 -6.22
N ARG A 30 19.90 -8.91 -6.67
CA ARG A 30 20.64 -10.04 -7.31
C ARG A 30 20.42 -10.15 -8.81
N ALA A 31 19.23 -9.79 -9.28
CA ALA A 31 18.88 -9.98 -10.69
C ALA A 31 19.49 -8.88 -11.57
N ASP A 32 19.86 -9.29 -12.81
CA ASP A 32 20.32 -8.39 -13.87
C ASP A 32 19.36 -8.50 -15.06
N THR A 33 18.15 -7.94 -14.90
CA THR A 33 17.14 -7.91 -15.97
C THR A 33 17.20 -6.58 -16.73
N ALA A 34 16.67 -6.57 -17.96
CA ALA A 34 16.59 -5.35 -18.76
C ALA A 34 15.82 -4.23 -18.03
N GLU A 35 14.71 -4.59 -17.36
CA GLU A 35 13.91 -3.64 -16.57
C GLU A 35 14.73 -3.01 -15.43
N LEU A 36 15.52 -3.81 -14.69
CA LEU A 36 16.34 -3.30 -13.59
C LEU A 36 17.52 -2.45 -14.08
N ARG A 37 18.03 -2.74 -15.28
CA ARG A 37 19.08 -1.89 -15.89
C ARG A 37 18.58 -0.49 -16.21
N GLU A 38 17.32 -0.32 -16.54
CA GLU A 38 16.70 1.00 -16.77
C GLU A 38 16.50 1.77 -15.46
N LYS A 39 16.42 1.07 -14.31
CA LYS A 39 16.12 1.65 -12.97
C LYS A 39 17.34 1.73 -12.03
N GLN A 40 18.55 1.88 -12.59
CA GLN A 40 19.79 1.90 -11.80
C GLN A 40 19.82 2.99 -10.72
N GLY A 41 19.21 4.15 -10.96
CA GLY A 41 19.08 5.24 -9.99
C GLY A 41 18.32 4.79 -8.73
N ALA A 42 17.16 4.17 -8.92
CA ALA A 42 16.36 3.66 -7.80
C ALA A 42 17.05 2.49 -7.06
N ILE A 43 17.82 1.66 -7.78
CA ILE A 43 18.61 0.59 -7.14
C ILE A 43 19.76 1.17 -6.32
N ALA A 44 20.43 2.22 -6.80
CA ALA A 44 21.47 2.90 -6.04
C ALA A 44 20.91 3.52 -4.76
N GLU A 45 19.77 4.19 -4.86
CA GLU A 45 19.05 4.75 -3.72
C GLU A 45 18.66 3.65 -2.71
N LEU A 46 18.11 2.53 -3.17
CA LEU A 46 17.78 1.38 -2.32
C LEU A 46 19.00 0.90 -1.52
N ARG A 47 20.16 0.76 -2.20
CA ARG A 47 21.40 0.35 -1.53
C ARG A 47 21.85 1.36 -0.48
N ASP A 48 21.69 2.64 -0.74
CA ASP A 48 22.06 3.70 0.21
C ASP A 48 21.10 3.75 1.40
N GLN A 49 19.80 3.56 1.19
CA GLN A 49 18.82 3.40 2.27
C GLN A 49 19.13 2.20 3.17
N ILE A 50 19.52 1.07 2.59
CA ILE A 50 19.96 -0.10 3.36
C ILE A 50 21.21 0.18 4.19
N LYS A 51 22.18 0.95 3.67
CA LYS A 51 23.39 1.33 4.42
C LYS A 51 23.11 2.32 5.55
N GLN A 52 22.18 3.25 5.33
CA GLN A 52 21.81 4.28 6.31
C GLN A 52 20.99 3.72 7.48
N SER A 53 20.21 2.67 7.24
CA SER A 53 19.37 2.04 8.25
C SER A 53 19.69 0.54 8.38
N SER A 54 18.81 -0.30 7.85
CA SER A 54 19.01 -1.75 7.73
C SER A 54 18.08 -2.32 6.66
N LYS A 55 18.34 -3.55 6.18
CA LYS A 55 17.40 -4.25 5.31
C LYS A 55 16.02 -4.39 5.96
N ALA A 56 15.97 -4.70 7.26
CA ALA A 56 14.71 -4.88 7.99
C ALA A 56 13.92 -3.57 8.07
N ALA A 57 14.59 -2.45 8.36
CA ALA A 57 13.95 -1.13 8.42
C ALA A 57 13.41 -0.68 7.06
N VAL A 58 14.14 -0.96 5.96
CA VAL A 58 13.66 -0.68 4.59
C VAL A 58 12.43 -1.52 4.25
N ILE A 59 12.45 -2.82 4.57
CA ILE A 59 11.32 -3.72 4.35
C ILE A 59 10.09 -3.23 5.13
N ASP A 60 10.24 -2.88 6.40
CA ASP A 60 9.13 -2.40 7.24
C ASP A 60 8.55 -1.10 6.69
N ARG A 61 9.39 -0.14 6.31
CA ARG A 61 8.96 1.14 5.72
C ARG A 61 8.19 0.93 4.42
N VAL A 62 8.72 0.15 3.49
CA VAL A 62 8.08 -0.08 2.19
C VAL A 62 6.77 -0.86 2.35
N ALA A 63 6.75 -1.89 3.19
CA ALA A 63 5.54 -2.67 3.47
C ALA A 63 4.44 -1.78 4.07
N TYR A 64 4.79 -0.91 5.01
CA TYR A 64 3.88 0.06 5.62
C TYR A 64 3.37 1.10 4.59
N THR A 65 4.26 1.61 3.74
CA THR A 65 3.89 2.56 2.69
C THR A 65 2.86 1.96 1.72
N TRP A 66 3.07 0.74 1.24
CA TRP A 66 2.11 0.07 0.36
C TRP A 66 0.81 -0.30 1.08
N PHE A 67 0.88 -0.73 2.33
CA PHE A 67 -0.33 -0.95 3.13
C PHE A 67 -1.22 0.29 3.18
N ASN A 68 -0.64 1.45 3.53
CA ASN A 68 -1.38 2.70 3.63
C ASN A 68 -1.98 3.13 2.28
N ARG A 69 -1.20 3.05 1.19
CA ARG A 69 -1.67 3.40 -0.15
C ARG A 69 -2.83 2.52 -0.59
N PHE A 70 -2.72 1.22 -0.40
CA PHE A 70 -3.81 0.29 -0.75
C PHE A 70 -5.07 0.56 0.08
N CYS A 71 -4.95 0.74 1.39
CA CYS A 71 -6.09 1.04 2.25
C CYS A 71 -6.74 2.38 1.89
N ALA A 72 -5.95 3.42 1.61
CA ALA A 72 -6.46 4.72 1.18
C ALA A 72 -7.21 4.62 -0.16
N LEU A 73 -6.61 3.97 -1.17
CA LEU A 73 -7.26 3.76 -2.46
C LEU A 73 -8.57 2.97 -2.32
N ARG A 74 -8.58 1.92 -1.49
CA ARG A 74 -9.81 1.16 -1.25
C ARG A 74 -10.89 2.00 -0.58
N TYR A 75 -10.53 2.77 0.44
CA TYR A 75 -11.44 3.69 1.11
C TYR A 75 -12.02 4.72 0.12
N MET A 76 -11.16 5.29 -0.73
CA MET A 76 -11.57 6.25 -1.76
C MET A 76 -12.50 5.61 -2.80
N ASP A 77 -12.19 4.39 -3.26
CA ASP A 77 -13.04 3.66 -4.21
C ASP A 77 -14.44 3.42 -3.65
N VAL A 78 -14.52 2.91 -2.40
CA VAL A 78 -15.81 2.60 -1.75
C VAL A 78 -16.66 3.85 -1.53
N ASN A 79 -16.02 4.98 -1.23
CA ASN A 79 -16.72 6.25 -1.00
C ASN A 79 -16.88 7.10 -2.29
N HIS A 80 -16.59 6.52 -3.46
CA HIS A 80 -16.71 7.19 -4.77
C HIS A 80 -15.91 8.50 -4.88
N TYR A 81 -14.72 8.54 -4.23
CA TYR A 81 -13.78 9.66 -4.37
C TYR A 81 -12.83 9.48 -5.55
N THR A 82 -12.83 8.30 -6.17
CA THR A 82 -12.13 7.98 -7.40
C THR A 82 -13.12 7.94 -8.57
N ARG A 83 -12.68 8.32 -9.77
CA ARG A 83 -13.51 8.24 -10.98
C ARG A 83 -13.81 6.79 -11.37
N VAL A 84 -12.83 5.92 -11.19
CA VAL A 84 -12.90 4.48 -11.46
C VAL A 84 -12.31 3.73 -10.28
N GLY A 85 -12.77 2.51 -10.01
CA GLY A 85 -12.21 1.67 -8.96
C GLY A 85 -10.78 1.27 -9.24
N VAL A 86 -9.84 1.86 -8.49
CA VAL A 86 -8.39 1.64 -8.67
C VAL A 86 -7.96 0.27 -8.14
N VAL A 87 -8.48 -0.13 -6.99
CA VAL A 87 -8.24 -1.43 -6.35
C VAL A 87 -9.53 -2.25 -6.24
N SER A 88 -10.65 -1.66 -6.59
CA SER A 88 -11.98 -2.26 -6.51
C SER A 88 -12.47 -2.71 -7.89
N PRO A 89 -13.06 -3.91 -8.00
CA PRO A 89 -13.71 -4.35 -9.22
C PRO A 89 -15.11 -3.73 -9.34
N LEU A 90 -15.63 -3.71 -10.55
CA LEU A 90 -17.07 -3.55 -10.80
C LEU A 90 -17.84 -4.76 -10.27
N GLU A 91 -19.12 -4.57 -10.01
CA GLU A 91 -20.02 -5.68 -9.62
C GLU A 91 -19.99 -6.81 -10.66
N GLY A 92 -19.83 -8.04 -10.19
CA GLY A 92 -19.69 -9.23 -11.04
C GLY A 92 -18.30 -9.47 -11.63
N PHE A 93 -17.33 -8.59 -11.37
CA PHE A 93 -15.95 -8.75 -11.82
C PHE A 93 -14.99 -9.04 -10.66
N THR A 94 -13.84 -9.62 -10.96
CA THR A 94 -12.80 -9.93 -9.98
C THR A 94 -11.61 -8.97 -10.03
N GLN A 95 -11.35 -8.42 -11.21
CA GLN A 95 -10.21 -7.52 -11.44
C GLN A 95 -10.61 -6.05 -11.25
N PRO A 96 -9.68 -5.18 -10.80
CA PRO A 96 -9.94 -3.75 -10.62
C PRO A 96 -10.52 -3.08 -11.87
N GLU A 97 -11.45 -2.17 -11.66
CA GLU A 97 -12.17 -1.46 -12.75
C GLU A 97 -11.19 -0.73 -13.69
N ILE A 98 -10.19 -0.05 -13.13
CA ILE A 98 -9.16 0.67 -13.92
C ILE A 98 -8.43 -0.27 -14.92
N LEU A 99 -8.21 -1.52 -14.55
CA LEU A 99 -7.61 -2.52 -15.44
C LEU A 99 -8.62 -2.98 -16.52
N GLN A 100 -9.90 -3.12 -16.16
CA GLN A 100 -10.95 -3.47 -17.11
C GLN A 100 -11.16 -2.38 -18.15
N GLU A 101 -11.21 -1.10 -17.73
CA GLU A 101 -11.25 0.04 -18.66
C GLU A 101 -10.03 0.05 -19.60
N ALA A 102 -8.81 -0.14 -19.03
CA ALA A 102 -7.58 -0.17 -19.83
C ALA A 102 -7.58 -1.29 -20.90
N LYS A 103 -8.16 -2.46 -20.61
CA LYS A 103 -8.36 -3.54 -21.60
C LYS A 103 -9.25 -3.13 -22.76
N GLN A 104 -10.17 -2.21 -22.53
CA GLN A 104 -11.06 -1.64 -23.55
C GLN A 104 -10.41 -0.42 -24.25
N GLY A 105 -9.16 -0.08 -23.92
CA GLY A 105 -8.46 1.07 -24.45
C GLY A 105 -8.79 2.40 -23.74
N LEU A 106 -9.60 2.34 -22.68
CA LEU A 106 -9.98 3.51 -21.90
C LEU A 106 -8.98 3.72 -20.77
N ILE A 107 -8.11 4.69 -20.94
CA ILE A 107 -7.12 5.11 -19.94
C ILE A 107 -7.26 6.62 -19.76
N ASP A 108 -7.42 7.07 -18.53
CA ASP A 108 -7.54 8.48 -18.20
C ASP A 108 -6.35 9.28 -18.77
N PRO A 109 -6.59 10.32 -19.59
CA PRO A 109 -5.53 11.11 -20.20
C PRO A 109 -4.68 11.89 -19.20
N ASP A 110 -5.21 12.15 -18.00
CA ASP A 110 -4.53 12.92 -16.96
C ASP A 110 -3.60 12.05 -16.09
N LEU A 111 -3.67 10.72 -16.23
CA LEU A 111 -2.75 9.83 -15.53
C LEU A 111 -1.32 9.94 -16.10
N PRO A 112 -0.30 10.13 -15.25
CA PRO A 112 1.09 10.20 -15.67
C PRO A 112 1.66 8.81 -16.01
N VAL A 113 1.12 8.20 -17.07
CA VAL A 113 1.52 6.87 -17.55
C VAL A 113 1.64 6.86 -19.07
N SER A 114 2.54 6.06 -19.60
CA SER A 114 2.61 5.79 -21.03
C SER A 114 1.42 4.90 -21.44
N ARG A 115 0.36 5.52 -21.97
CA ARG A 115 -0.84 4.80 -22.47
C ARG A 115 -0.46 3.74 -23.49
N GLN A 116 0.47 4.06 -24.40
CA GLN A 116 0.92 3.12 -25.41
C GLN A 116 1.56 1.88 -24.78
N ARG A 117 2.41 2.03 -23.75
CA ARG A 117 3.05 0.91 -23.05
C ARG A 117 2.02 0.00 -22.38
N VAL A 118 1.01 0.57 -21.73
CA VAL A 118 -0.08 -0.20 -21.10
C VAL A 118 -0.85 -0.99 -22.16
N LEU A 119 -1.22 -0.37 -23.28
CA LEU A 119 -1.94 -1.02 -24.36
C LEU A 119 -1.11 -2.10 -25.07
N ASP A 120 0.19 -1.86 -25.27
CA ASP A 120 1.09 -2.82 -25.90
C ASP A 120 1.32 -4.05 -25.00
N LEU A 121 1.36 -3.89 -23.68
CA LEU A 121 1.36 -5.01 -22.73
C LEU A 121 0.04 -5.80 -22.83
N LEU A 122 -1.10 -5.14 -22.73
CA LEU A 122 -2.41 -5.79 -22.73
C LEU A 122 -2.75 -6.47 -24.05
N SER A 123 -2.24 -5.94 -25.18
CA SER A 123 -2.40 -6.55 -26.51
C SER A 123 -1.35 -7.62 -26.85
N GLY A 124 -0.37 -7.87 -25.96
CA GLY A 124 0.69 -8.84 -26.18
C GLY A 124 1.80 -8.39 -27.17
N LYS A 125 1.85 -7.12 -27.55
CA LYS A 125 2.91 -6.56 -28.38
C LYS A 125 4.24 -6.43 -27.64
N LEU A 126 4.17 -6.16 -26.33
CA LEU A 126 5.35 -6.20 -25.46
C LEU A 126 5.42 -7.57 -24.77
N PRO A 127 6.59 -8.25 -24.82
CA PRO A 127 6.77 -9.52 -24.13
C PRO A 127 6.76 -9.31 -22.62
N SER A 128 5.93 -10.06 -21.91
CA SER A 128 5.84 -10.08 -20.45
C SER A 128 5.38 -11.44 -19.99
N SER A 129 5.88 -11.92 -18.86
CA SER A 129 5.43 -13.15 -18.22
C SER A 129 4.00 -13.03 -17.65
N ASN A 130 3.61 -11.81 -17.24
CA ASN A 130 2.27 -11.51 -16.77
C ASN A 130 1.85 -10.09 -17.21
N PRO A 131 1.40 -9.94 -18.48
CA PRO A 131 1.09 -8.62 -19.04
C PRO A 131 0.03 -7.82 -18.27
N GLN A 132 -0.99 -8.50 -17.74
CA GLN A 132 -2.07 -7.85 -17.01
C GLN A 132 -1.57 -7.31 -15.65
N GLN A 133 -0.75 -8.08 -14.95
CA GLN A 133 -0.15 -7.67 -13.70
C GLN A 133 0.78 -6.47 -13.90
N GLU A 134 1.61 -6.48 -14.95
CA GLU A 134 2.52 -5.39 -15.27
C GLU A 134 1.75 -4.13 -15.68
N ALA A 135 0.75 -4.24 -16.54
CA ALA A 135 -0.12 -3.14 -16.92
C ALA A 135 -0.83 -2.53 -15.71
N TYR A 136 -1.36 -3.37 -14.82
CA TYR A 136 -2.03 -2.91 -13.60
C TYR A 136 -1.06 -2.17 -12.66
N ARG A 137 0.17 -2.65 -12.50
CA ARG A 137 1.20 -1.96 -11.69
C ARG A 137 1.50 -0.56 -12.23
N LEU A 138 1.61 -0.40 -13.56
CA LEU A 138 1.79 0.91 -14.18
C LEU A 138 0.63 1.86 -13.89
N LEU A 139 -0.61 1.38 -14.01
CA LEU A 139 -1.81 2.16 -13.72
C LEU A 139 -1.89 2.56 -12.24
N LEU A 140 -1.59 1.63 -11.34
CA LEU A 140 -1.60 1.86 -9.89
C LEU A 140 -0.55 2.91 -9.47
N VAL A 141 0.68 2.81 -9.97
CA VAL A 141 1.75 3.80 -9.73
C VAL A 141 1.34 5.17 -10.26
N ALA A 142 0.80 5.21 -11.48
CA ALA A 142 0.35 6.46 -12.08
C ALA A 142 -0.77 7.12 -11.27
N THR A 143 -1.70 6.33 -10.75
CA THR A 143 -2.78 6.83 -9.88
C THR A 143 -2.23 7.40 -8.58
N CYS A 144 -1.32 6.69 -7.92
CA CYS A 144 -0.66 7.20 -6.72
C CYS A 144 0.08 8.52 -7.01
N ASN A 145 0.78 8.61 -8.14
CA ASN A 145 1.50 9.83 -8.54
C ASN A 145 0.57 10.98 -8.92
N ALA A 146 -0.62 10.70 -9.47
CA ALA A 146 -1.63 11.73 -9.70
C ALA A 146 -2.15 12.29 -8.37
N TYR A 147 -2.44 11.43 -7.39
CA TYR A 147 -2.89 11.84 -6.06
C TYR A 147 -1.82 12.53 -5.22
N TYR A 148 -0.54 12.32 -5.48
CA TYR A 148 0.54 13.08 -4.83
C TYR A 148 0.34 14.59 -4.90
N LYS A 149 -0.19 15.10 -6.01
CA LYS A 149 -0.44 16.55 -6.20
C LYS A 149 -1.47 17.11 -5.20
N ILE A 150 -2.39 16.27 -4.73
CA ILE A 150 -3.52 16.66 -3.87
C ILE A 150 -3.25 16.24 -2.42
N MET A 151 -2.67 15.07 -2.21
CA MET A 151 -2.44 14.47 -0.89
C MET A 151 -0.99 13.97 -0.77
N PRO A 152 0.02 14.87 -0.77
CA PRO A 152 1.43 14.47 -0.74
C PRO A 152 1.84 13.72 0.53
N PHE A 153 1.12 13.92 1.63
CA PHE A 153 1.36 13.22 2.89
C PHE A 153 0.89 11.75 2.88
N MET A 154 -0.03 11.38 1.97
CA MET A 154 -0.54 10.00 1.84
C MET A 154 0.08 9.28 0.65
N PHE A 155 0.23 10.00 -0.46
CA PHE A 155 0.76 9.49 -1.71
C PHE A 155 2.06 10.23 -2.03
N GLU A 156 3.16 9.84 -1.38
CA GLU A 156 4.48 10.31 -1.79
C GLU A 156 4.74 9.93 -3.25
N LYS A 157 5.47 10.79 -3.98
CA LYS A 157 5.78 10.52 -5.39
C LYS A 157 6.55 9.22 -5.52
N ILE A 158 6.05 8.34 -6.39
CA ILE A 158 6.69 7.06 -6.66
C ILE A 158 7.57 7.22 -7.91
N GLU A 159 8.84 7.52 -7.71
CA GLU A 159 9.90 7.49 -8.73
C GLU A 159 11.15 6.81 -8.16
N ASP A 160 11.01 6.18 -7.01
CA ASP A 160 12.08 5.69 -6.17
C ASP A 160 12.07 4.16 -6.05
N TYR A 161 12.88 3.66 -5.14
CA TYR A 161 12.99 2.24 -4.84
C TYR A 161 11.69 1.61 -4.30
N THR A 162 10.71 2.38 -3.82
CA THR A 162 9.46 1.83 -3.29
C THR A 162 8.64 1.17 -4.39
N GLU A 163 8.70 1.69 -5.65
CA GLU A 163 8.10 1.04 -6.81
C GLU A 163 8.75 -0.32 -7.11
N LEU A 164 10.09 -0.40 -7.02
CA LEU A 164 10.82 -1.64 -7.27
C LEU A 164 10.43 -2.75 -6.32
N LEU A 165 10.07 -2.39 -5.08
CA LEU A 165 9.73 -3.30 -4.00
C LEU A 165 8.21 -3.54 -3.84
N MET A 166 7.38 -3.04 -4.76
CA MET A 166 5.94 -3.35 -4.79
C MET A 166 5.72 -4.86 -4.89
N PRO A 167 4.73 -5.42 -4.16
CA PRO A 167 4.34 -6.82 -4.30
C PRO A 167 4.09 -7.22 -5.75
N GLU A 168 4.55 -8.41 -6.14
CA GLU A 168 4.40 -8.88 -7.53
C GLU A 168 2.97 -9.27 -7.85
N ASP A 169 2.31 -9.97 -6.93
CA ASP A 169 0.93 -10.43 -7.10
C ASP A 169 -0.07 -9.47 -6.45
N LEU A 170 -0.82 -8.78 -7.29
CA LEU A 170 -1.88 -7.87 -6.89
C LEU A 170 -3.28 -8.30 -7.41
N LEU A 171 -3.34 -9.28 -8.32
CA LEU A 171 -4.59 -9.63 -9.02
C LEU A 171 -5.17 -10.99 -8.62
N SER A 172 -4.39 -11.88 -8.01
CA SER A 172 -4.88 -13.20 -7.62
C SER A 172 -5.79 -13.14 -6.38
N GLU A 173 -6.49 -14.24 -6.11
CA GLU A 173 -7.32 -14.40 -4.91
C GLU A 173 -6.48 -14.43 -3.61
N ASN A 174 -5.18 -14.75 -3.70
CA ASN A 174 -4.27 -14.73 -2.57
C ASN A 174 -3.56 -13.37 -2.39
N SER A 175 -3.87 -12.39 -3.24
CA SER A 175 -3.25 -11.08 -3.18
C SER A 175 -3.71 -10.29 -1.95
N ILE A 176 -2.86 -9.36 -1.54
CA ILE A 176 -3.19 -8.42 -0.46
C ILE A 176 -4.45 -7.59 -0.81
N LEU A 177 -4.64 -7.24 -2.08
CA LEU A 177 -5.80 -6.47 -2.52
C LEU A 177 -7.10 -7.25 -2.39
N HIS A 178 -7.08 -8.58 -2.63
CA HIS A 178 -8.26 -9.41 -2.42
C HIS A 178 -8.66 -9.44 -0.94
N SER A 179 -7.71 -9.74 -0.05
CA SER A 179 -7.96 -9.77 1.41
C SER A 179 -8.42 -8.40 1.95
N MET A 180 -7.85 -7.33 1.41
CA MET A 180 -8.21 -5.97 1.77
C MET A 180 -9.66 -5.65 1.38
N ARG A 181 -10.10 -6.03 0.19
CA ARG A 181 -11.50 -5.79 -0.26
C ARG A 181 -12.51 -6.48 0.65
N GLN A 182 -12.19 -7.66 1.16
CA GLN A 182 -13.05 -8.37 2.13
C GLN A 182 -13.13 -7.64 3.47
N ALA A 183 -12.00 -7.15 3.98
CA ALA A 183 -11.94 -6.45 5.26
C ALA A 183 -12.51 -5.02 5.19
N LEU A 184 -12.17 -4.27 4.14
CA LEU A 184 -12.65 -2.91 3.87
C LEU A 184 -13.87 -2.98 2.93
N ASN A 185 -14.94 -3.62 3.38
CA ASN A 185 -16.23 -3.61 2.71
C ASN A 185 -16.96 -2.27 2.94
N GLU A 186 -18.08 -2.07 2.27
CA GLU A 186 -18.87 -0.83 2.36
C GLU A 186 -19.24 -0.48 3.80
N ALA A 187 -19.68 -1.46 4.59
CA ALA A 187 -20.09 -1.23 6.00
C ALA A 187 -18.91 -0.77 6.87
N ASN A 188 -17.70 -1.26 6.62
CA ASN A 188 -16.51 -0.85 7.36
C ASN A 188 -15.93 0.50 6.89
N CYS A 189 -16.21 0.89 5.64
CA CYS A 189 -15.71 2.15 5.05
C CYS A 189 -16.69 3.33 5.20
N GLN A 190 -17.80 3.18 5.93
CA GLN A 190 -18.75 4.27 6.18
C GLN A 190 -18.14 5.40 7.01
N ASP A 191 -17.21 5.07 7.90
CA ASP A 191 -16.56 6.03 8.76
C ASP A 191 -15.05 6.09 8.48
N VAL A 192 -14.51 7.30 8.41
CA VAL A 192 -13.07 7.55 8.20
C VAL A 192 -12.20 6.97 9.33
N GLU A 193 -12.78 6.72 10.49
CA GLU A 193 -12.10 6.06 11.61
C GLU A 193 -11.48 4.73 11.23
N VAL A 194 -12.01 4.04 10.22
CA VAL A 194 -11.44 2.77 9.74
C VAL A 194 -9.95 2.90 9.40
N ILE A 195 -9.52 4.02 8.86
CA ILE A 195 -8.11 4.28 8.51
C ILE A 195 -7.25 4.33 9.78
N GLY A 196 -7.72 5.01 10.82
CA GLY A 196 -7.03 5.09 12.11
C GLY A 196 -6.93 3.74 12.81
N TRP A 197 -8.01 2.95 12.79
CA TRP A 197 -8.02 1.59 13.34
C TRP A 197 -7.08 0.65 12.58
N LEU A 198 -7.07 0.70 11.25
CA LEU A 198 -6.15 -0.10 10.44
C LEU A 198 -4.70 0.20 10.76
N TYR A 199 -4.36 1.49 10.91
CA TYR A 199 -3.03 1.90 11.32
C TYR A 199 -2.65 1.33 12.68
N GLN A 200 -3.49 1.49 13.69
CA GLN A 200 -3.26 0.97 15.03
C GLN A 200 -3.11 -0.56 15.04
N PHE A 201 -3.93 -1.27 14.26
CA PHE A 201 -3.86 -2.73 14.20
C PHE A 201 -2.64 -3.22 13.44
N TYR A 202 -2.19 -2.49 12.40
CA TYR A 202 -0.98 -2.83 11.65
C TYR A 202 0.26 -2.83 12.55
N ILE A 203 0.37 -1.87 13.46
CA ILE A 203 1.52 -1.76 14.38
C ILE A 203 1.35 -2.56 15.68
N SER A 204 0.19 -3.15 15.93
CA SER A 204 -0.15 -3.75 17.24
C SER A 204 0.82 -4.87 17.65
N GLU A 205 1.22 -5.75 16.73
CA GLU A 205 2.18 -6.83 17.04
C GLU A 205 3.54 -6.25 17.45
N ARG A 206 4.03 -5.20 16.77
CA ARG A 206 5.28 -4.53 17.14
C ARG A 206 5.16 -3.84 18.49
N LYS A 207 4.01 -3.25 18.78
CA LYS A 207 3.71 -2.66 20.07
C LYS A 207 3.83 -3.68 21.20
N ASP A 208 3.24 -4.86 21.02
CA ASP A 208 3.28 -5.95 22.00
C ASP A 208 4.73 -6.41 22.24
N GLU A 209 5.54 -6.59 21.18
CA GLU A 209 6.97 -6.92 21.26
C GLU A 209 7.76 -5.87 22.05
N VAL A 210 7.53 -4.57 21.76
CA VAL A 210 8.21 -3.47 22.45
C VAL A 210 7.87 -3.46 23.94
N PHE A 211 6.59 -3.66 24.31
CA PHE A 211 6.18 -3.73 25.71
C PHE A 211 6.71 -4.99 26.43
N GLU A 212 6.82 -6.10 25.74
CA GLU A 212 7.51 -7.29 26.32
C GLU A 212 9.00 -7.04 26.56
N ASN A 213 9.66 -6.37 25.64
CA ASN A 213 11.08 -6.00 25.80
C ASN A 213 11.27 -5.02 26.97
N LEU A 214 10.37 -4.05 27.15
CA LEU A 214 10.38 -3.16 28.29
C LEU A 214 10.25 -3.91 29.63
N LYS A 215 9.38 -4.93 29.72
CA LYS A 215 9.26 -5.78 30.91
C LYS A 215 10.56 -6.53 31.23
N LYS A 216 11.38 -6.78 30.19
CA LYS A 216 12.71 -7.40 30.32
C LYS A 216 13.84 -6.38 30.55
N ASN A 217 13.53 -5.11 30.82
CA ASN A 217 14.45 -3.99 30.94
C ASN A 217 15.31 -3.71 29.70
N ILE A 218 14.83 -4.09 28.50
CA ILE A 218 15.45 -3.74 27.23
C ILE A 218 14.98 -2.33 26.87
N LYS A 219 15.91 -1.43 26.58
CA LYS A 219 15.60 -0.04 26.19
C LYS A 219 14.89 -0.01 24.85
N ILE A 220 13.92 0.94 24.74
CA ILE A 220 13.25 1.24 23.47
C ILE A 220 14.24 1.97 22.57
N GLU A 221 14.40 1.48 21.36
CA GLU A 221 15.15 2.14 20.30
C GLU A 221 14.31 3.24 19.65
N ALA A 222 14.95 4.22 18.98
CA ALA A 222 14.24 5.32 18.32
C ALA A 222 13.20 4.84 17.29
N GLU A 223 13.49 3.72 16.62
CA GLU A 223 12.61 3.09 15.64
C GLU A 223 11.32 2.50 16.26
N ASP A 224 11.35 2.19 17.56
CA ASP A 224 10.23 1.58 18.29
C ASP A 224 9.33 2.61 18.99
N ILE A 225 9.75 3.87 19.09
CA ILE A 225 8.96 4.94 19.72
C ILE A 225 7.57 5.06 19.10
N PRO A 226 7.40 5.09 17.76
CA PRO A 226 6.07 5.14 17.15
C PRO A 226 5.17 3.99 17.57
N ALA A 227 5.68 2.75 17.60
CA ALA A 227 4.92 1.59 18.03
C ALA A 227 4.51 1.67 19.51
N ALA A 228 5.39 2.21 20.38
CA ALA A 228 5.14 2.33 21.82
C ALA A 228 4.12 3.44 22.16
N THR A 229 4.14 4.55 21.42
CA THR A 229 3.43 5.79 21.81
C THR A 229 2.15 6.04 21.01
N GLN A 230 2.05 5.51 19.80
CA GLN A 230 0.90 5.79 18.96
C GLN A 230 -0.38 5.11 19.46
N LEU A 231 -1.43 5.90 19.57
CA LEU A 231 -2.77 5.49 19.93
C LEU A 231 -3.75 6.25 19.02
N PHE A 232 -4.63 5.53 18.35
CA PHE A 232 -5.76 6.14 17.67
C PHE A 232 -6.82 6.52 18.70
N THR A 233 -7.16 7.82 18.78
CA THR A 233 -8.16 8.32 19.74
C THR A 233 -9.56 8.05 19.19
N PRO A 234 -10.40 7.26 19.88
CA PRO A 234 -11.77 6.99 19.44
C PRO A 234 -12.58 8.28 19.23
N HIS A 235 -13.47 8.29 18.26
CA HIS A 235 -14.27 9.44 17.86
C HIS A 235 -15.05 10.09 19.04
N TRP A 236 -15.64 9.28 19.89
CA TRP A 236 -16.39 9.82 21.03
C TRP A 236 -15.53 10.64 22.00
N ILE A 237 -14.24 10.29 22.16
CA ILE A 237 -13.30 11.08 22.97
C ILE A 237 -13.00 12.39 22.27
N VAL A 238 -12.80 12.36 20.95
CA VAL A 238 -12.54 13.57 20.15
C VAL A 238 -13.74 14.51 20.23
N CYS A 239 -14.96 14.00 20.02
CA CYS A 239 -16.18 14.78 20.16
C CYS A 239 -16.30 15.37 21.57
N TYR A 240 -16.10 14.57 22.61
CA TYR A 240 -16.15 15.04 23.99
C TYR A 240 -15.16 16.19 24.25
N LEU A 241 -13.92 16.05 23.77
CA LEU A 241 -12.91 17.09 23.93
C LEU A 241 -13.27 18.37 23.17
N VAL A 242 -13.76 18.26 21.94
CA VAL A 242 -14.16 19.43 21.13
C VAL A 242 -15.36 20.14 21.75
N GLU A 243 -16.39 19.40 22.12
CA GLU A 243 -17.61 19.96 22.73
C GLU A 243 -17.34 20.66 24.09
N ASN A 244 -16.37 20.16 24.84
CA ASN A 244 -16.02 20.74 26.14
C ASN A 244 -14.90 21.79 26.11
N SER A 245 -14.31 22.06 24.95
CA SER A 245 -13.26 23.06 24.78
C SER A 245 -13.64 24.21 23.83
N LEU A 246 -14.34 23.90 22.74
CA LEU A 246 -14.70 24.86 21.71
C LEU A 246 -16.22 25.10 21.60
N GLY A 247 -17.03 24.15 22.01
CA GLY A 247 -18.48 24.21 21.94
C GLY A 247 -19.11 24.58 23.21
#